data_ca0692838736560f1bd7ab6cd8b27f6a
#
_entry.id   ca0692838736560f1bd7ab6cd8b27f6a
#
_cell.length_a   1.000
_cell.length_b   1.000
_cell.length_c   1.000
_cell.angle_alpha   90.00
_cell.angle_beta   90.00
_cell.angle_gamma   90.00
#
_symmetry.space_group_name_H-M   'P 1'
#
loop_
_entity.id
_entity.type
_entity.pdbx_description
1 polymer ?
#
loop_
_entity_poly.entity_id
_entity_poly.type
_entity_poly.pdbx_seq_one_letter_code
_entity_poly.pdbx_strand_id
1 'polypeptide(L)'
;MPSVRSGTAPVLALVAAWLLLASAIGPVALGSDSATAAPESGDDPIVVDADLPTDGPTVEAVVRLEEADIPAEIGADETEQRLETHAESTQEPLLEYARGSDGLQVEETFWLTNAVLLEVDTDAVDYEAFDRFGAVEAVHENVEVSVPERPDRVNATASGAAALAGSERRTTTGLAQVNATDVWDAYDTRGEGVRVAVLDTGVDTGHPDIDLATDDPSDPTYPGGWAEFDATGGRVPGSTPHDTGTHGTHVSGTVAGGATTGTAIGVAPEAELLHGLVLTDTNGSFAQVVAGMEWAVRQDADAISLSLGATGKHAPFIDPVRNARDSGAVVVGATGNDGPETSGSPGNVYETISVGAVDRNGAVPSFSSGQRIDRTEWTAAPPDWTAPPSYVVPDVVAPGVAVTSAAPGGGYRSMPGTSMAAPHVSGTAALLLSIEPNATPDEITTAVTETARMPAAGIVAGDTTTADGTATLETRYGHGIVDAKAAADALVAARRSSDDAVAGNASDSDPREGARSPSSPVFVAGVLVAVSLTLAVLARYRIGRR
;
A
#
# COMPACT_ATOMS: atom_id res chain seq x y z
N MET A 1 -39.01 -49.77 4.95
CA MET A 1 -38.16 -50.90 4.45
C MET A 1 -38.50 -51.15 2.99
N PRO A 2 -37.59 -51.35 2.08
CA PRO A 2 -36.19 -51.72 2.16
C PRO A 2 -35.22 -50.67 1.62
N SER A 3 -34.07 -50.66 2.05
CA SER A 3 -32.73 -51.22 2.05
C SER A 3 -31.81 -50.49 1.05
N VAL A 4 -30.86 -49.83 1.68
CA VAL A 4 -29.67 -49.19 1.16
C VAL A 4 -28.71 -50.24 0.60
N ARG A 5 -28.08 -49.96 -0.51
CA ARG A 5 -26.75 -50.57 -0.85
C ARG A 5 -25.74 -49.51 -1.26
N SER A 6 -24.70 -49.45 -0.47
CA SER A 6 -23.42 -48.79 -0.65
C SER A 6 -22.66 -49.32 -1.88
N GLY A 7 -21.97 -48.43 -2.57
CA GLY A 7 -20.96 -48.74 -3.59
C GLY A 7 -19.80 -47.75 -3.48
N THR A 8 -18.79 -48.17 -2.69
CA THR A 8 -17.47 -47.51 -2.63
C THR A 8 -16.51 -48.15 -3.61
N ALA A 9 -15.63 -47.30 -4.17
CA ALA A 9 -14.34 -47.53 -4.78
C ALA A 9 -14.30 -47.60 -6.34
N PRO A 10 -13.12 -47.32 -6.95
CA PRO A 10 -11.87 -46.79 -6.39
C PRO A 10 -11.26 -45.65 -7.25
N VAL A 11 -10.67 -44.66 -6.60
CA VAL A 11 -9.71 -43.72 -7.20
C VAL A 11 -8.35 -44.05 -6.60
N LEU A 12 -7.70 -45.08 -7.14
CA LEU A 12 -6.34 -45.48 -6.75
C LEU A 12 -5.70 -46.32 -7.86
N ALA A 13 -5.44 -45.69 -9.02
CA ALA A 13 -4.69 -46.35 -10.10
C ALA A 13 -4.16 -45.37 -11.16
N LEU A 14 -3.47 -44.29 -10.77
CA LEU A 14 -2.79 -43.40 -11.75
C LEU A 14 -1.48 -42.76 -11.23
N VAL A 15 -0.87 -43.31 -10.17
CA VAL A 15 0.42 -42.83 -9.63
C VAL A 15 1.55 -43.84 -9.80
N ALA A 16 1.35 -44.96 -10.48
CA ALA A 16 2.34 -46.03 -10.60
C ALA A 16 2.97 -46.23 -12.00
N ALA A 17 2.90 -45.25 -12.90
CA ALA A 17 3.41 -45.38 -14.27
C ALA A 17 4.60 -44.47 -14.66
N TRP A 18 5.21 -43.71 -13.74
CA TRP A 18 6.32 -42.78 -14.04
C TRP A 18 7.66 -43.14 -13.39
N LEU A 19 7.83 -44.35 -12.84
CA LEU A 19 9.04 -44.77 -12.13
C LEU A 19 9.82 -45.91 -12.80
N LEU A 20 9.69 -46.14 -14.11
CA LEU A 20 10.41 -47.22 -14.81
C LEU A 20 10.96 -46.84 -16.19
N LEU A 21 11.59 -45.68 -16.35
CA LEU A 21 12.36 -45.35 -17.57
C LEU A 21 13.61 -44.50 -17.27
N ALA A 22 14.40 -44.89 -16.28
CA ALA A 22 15.73 -44.32 -16.05
C ALA A 22 16.72 -45.42 -15.62
N SER A 23 17.04 -46.32 -16.52
CA SER A 23 18.14 -47.28 -16.30
C SER A 23 18.70 -47.70 -17.66
N ALA A 24 19.58 -46.92 -18.24
CA ALA A 24 20.61 -47.34 -19.18
C ALA A 24 21.40 -46.12 -19.72
N ILE A 25 22.35 -45.58 -18.99
CA ILE A 25 23.58 -45.03 -19.56
C ILE A 25 24.66 -45.20 -18.48
N GLY A 26 25.69 -45.97 -18.81
CA GLY A 26 26.79 -46.33 -17.94
C GLY A 26 27.80 -45.19 -17.73
N PRO A 27 28.75 -45.33 -16.80
CA PRO A 27 29.61 -44.26 -16.31
C PRO A 27 30.72 -43.88 -17.28
N VAL A 28 30.79 -42.63 -17.67
CA VAL A 28 32.03 -42.01 -18.20
C VAL A 28 32.71 -41.29 -17.04
N ALA A 29 33.82 -41.88 -16.62
CA ALA A 29 34.73 -41.24 -15.69
C ALA A 29 35.51 -40.14 -16.43
N LEU A 30 35.39 -38.88 -15.99
CA LEU A 30 36.36 -37.81 -16.23
C LEU A 30 36.56 -37.04 -14.93
N GLY A 31 37.83 -36.83 -14.65
CA GLY A 31 38.42 -36.52 -13.38
C GLY A 31 38.11 -35.13 -12.80
N SER A 32 38.22 -35.14 -11.52
CA SER A 32 38.83 -34.19 -10.57
C SER A 32 38.72 -32.70 -10.79
N ASP A 33 38.36 -32.06 -9.67
CA ASP A 33 38.53 -30.67 -9.28
C ASP A 33 37.49 -29.68 -9.79
N SER A 34 36.36 -29.69 -9.12
CA SER A 34 35.61 -28.48 -8.85
C SER A 34 35.28 -28.49 -7.37
N ALA A 35 36.06 -27.76 -6.62
CA ALA A 35 35.67 -27.30 -5.32
C ALA A 35 34.30 -26.57 -5.50
N THR A 36 33.26 -27.12 -4.92
CA THR A 36 32.03 -26.37 -4.65
C THR A 36 32.44 -25.20 -3.77
N ALA A 37 32.54 -24.03 -4.37
CA ALA A 37 32.54 -22.80 -3.60
C ALA A 37 31.24 -22.83 -2.80
N ALA A 38 31.35 -22.84 -1.50
CA ALA A 38 30.27 -22.40 -0.63
C ALA A 38 29.86 -20.99 -1.10
N PRO A 39 28.58 -20.61 -1.06
CA PRO A 39 28.22 -19.22 -1.29
C PRO A 39 29.08 -18.37 -0.35
N GLU A 40 29.81 -17.41 -0.90
CA GLU A 40 30.50 -16.41 -0.11
C GLU A 40 29.39 -15.75 0.72
N SER A 41 29.39 -15.98 2.03
CA SER A 41 28.62 -15.18 2.98
C SER A 41 28.98 -13.72 2.69
N GLY A 42 27.98 -12.89 2.43
CA GLY A 42 28.18 -11.45 2.30
C GLY A 42 28.93 -10.97 3.53
N ASP A 43 30.13 -10.44 3.33
CA ASP A 43 31.06 -10.02 4.39
C ASP A 43 30.67 -8.67 5.01
N ASP A 44 29.48 -8.14 4.72
CA ASP A 44 29.01 -6.90 5.32
C ASP A 44 28.28 -7.20 6.64
N PRO A 45 28.72 -6.58 7.76
CA PRO A 45 28.10 -6.80 9.06
C PRO A 45 26.65 -6.32 9.04
N ILE A 46 25.75 -7.01 9.76
CA ILE A 46 24.38 -6.58 9.94
C ILE A 46 24.31 -5.15 10.48
N VAL A 47 23.31 -4.40 10.04
CA VAL A 47 23.05 -3.05 10.55
C VAL A 47 22.16 -3.17 11.79
N VAL A 48 22.70 -2.85 12.96
CA VAL A 48 21.91 -2.77 14.20
C VAL A 48 21.59 -1.31 14.48
N ASP A 49 20.31 -1.02 14.71
CA ASP A 49 19.87 0.34 15.06
C ASP A 49 20.54 0.79 16.36
N ALA A 50 21.10 1.98 16.34
CA ALA A 50 21.82 2.56 17.48
C ALA A 50 20.89 2.87 18.68
N ASP A 51 19.60 2.99 18.44
CA ASP A 51 18.59 3.29 19.45
C ASP A 51 18.02 2.02 20.12
N LEU A 52 18.36 0.81 19.59
CA LEU A 52 18.00 -0.45 20.23
C LEU A 52 18.71 -0.60 21.59
N PRO A 53 17.98 -0.86 22.68
CA PRO A 53 18.59 -1.13 23.98
C PRO A 53 19.46 -2.37 23.92
N THR A 54 20.67 -2.28 24.49
CA THR A 54 21.65 -3.38 24.58
C THR A 54 21.77 -3.96 25.98
N ASP A 55 21.10 -3.36 26.95
CA ASP A 55 21.06 -3.79 28.36
C ASP A 55 19.66 -3.53 28.94
N GLY A 56 19.15 -4.48 29.71
CA GLY A 56 17.86 -4.34 30.37
C GLY A 56 16.91 -5.53 30.17
N PRO A 57 15.64 -5.38 30.56
CA PRO A 57 14.63 -6.42 30.33
C PRO A 57 14.41 -6.63 28.83
N THR A 58 13.60 -7.64 28.51
CA THR A 58 13.20 -7.97 27.13
C THR A 58 12.82 -6.76 26.28
N VAL A 59 13.27 -6.76 25.03
CA VAL A 59 13.09 -5.72 24.04
C VAL A 59 12.44 -6.32 22.79
N GLU A 60 11.45 -5.65 22.22
CA GLU A 60 10.94 -5.98 20.88
C GLU A 60 11.93 -5.53 19.82
N ALA A 61 12.44 -6.46 19.04
CA ALA A 61 13.36 -6.21 17.94
C ALA A 61 12.82 -6.81 16.64
N VAL A 62 12.80 -6.02 15.59
CA VAL A 62 12.45 -6.47 14.23
C VAL A 62 13.74 -6.86 13.52
N VAL A 63 13.87 -8.13 13.17
CA VAL A 63 14.97 -8.65 12.38
C VAL A 63 14.54 -8.70 10.93
N ARG A 64 15.13 -7.84 10.08
CA ARG A 64 14.86 -7.77 8.66
C ARG A 64 15.85 -8.64 7.88
N LEU A 65 15.33 -9.39 6.93
CA LEU A 65 16.08 -10.27 6.05
C LEU A 65 16.10 -9.73 4.62
N GLU A 66 16.96 -10.31 3.77
CA GLU A 66 17.11 -9.96 2.36
C GLU A 66 15.75 -10.04 1.62
N GLU A 67 15.47 -9.06 0.79
CA GLU A 67 14.23 -8.98 0.04
C GLU A 67 14.21 -9.92 -1.18
N ALA A 68 13.01 -10.27 -1.64
CA ALA A 68 12.82 -11.05 -2.85
C ALA A 68 13.16 -10.21 -4.10
N ASP A 69 13.85 -10.80 -5.07
CA ASP A 69 14.00 -10.19 -6.40
C ASP A 69 12.68 -10.32 -7.17
N ILE A 70 11.98 -9.21 -7.36
CA ILE A 70 10.68 -9.12 -8.04
C ILE A 70 10.89 -8.60 -9.47
N PRO A 71 10.74 -9.47 -10.50
CA PRO A 71 10.82 -9.02 -11.89
C PRO A 71 9.67 -8.09 -12.25
N ALA A 72 9.96 -6.98 -12.93
CA ALA A 72 8.97 -5.98 -13.31
C ALA A 72 7.83 -6.47 -14.23
N GLU A 73 7.97 -7.66 -14.82
CA GLU A 73 7.00 -8.19 -15.79
C GLU A 73 5.95 -9.14 -15.17
N ILE A 74 6.05 -9.45 -13.88
CA ILE A 74 5.07 -10.35 -13.21
C ILE A 74 3.84 -9.56 -12.73
N GLY A 75 2.72 -10.28 -12.57
CA GLY A 75 1.49 -9.68 -12.06
C GLY A 75 1.41 -9.69 -10.53
N ALA A 76 0.45 -8.96 -9.97
CA ALA A 76 0.24 -8.80 -8.53
C ALA A 76 0.17 -10.14 -7.77
N ASP A 77 -0.67 -11.08 -8.23
CA ASP A 77 -0.83 -12.41 -7.61
C ASP A 77 0.49 -13.21 -7.57
N GLU A 78 1.32 -13.08 -8.62
CA GLU A 78 2.63 -13.75 -8.70
C GLU A 78 3.66 -13.05 -7.80
N THR A 79 3.58 -11.74 -7.68
CA THR A 79 4.39 -10.94 -6.75
C THR A 79 4.13 -11.35 -5.31
N GLU A 80 2.87 -11.37 -4.87
CA GLU A 80 2.48 -11.80 -3.53
C GLU A 80 3.01 -13.20 -3.21
N GLN A 81 2.72 -14.18 -4.08
CA GLN A 81 3.19 -15.56 -3.89
C GLN A 81 4.72 -15.65 -3.80
N ARG A 82 5.44 -14.83 -4.56
CA ARG A 82 6.91 -14.82 -4.57
C ARG A 82 7.46 -14.23 -3.27
N LEU A 83 6.89 -13.14 -2.79
CA LEU A 83 7.24 -12.54 -1.50
C LEU A 83 7.00 -13.53 -0.35
N GLU A 84 5.81 -14.14 -0.29
CA GLU A 84 5.49 -15.14 0.74
C GLU A 84 6.45 -16.34 0.72
N THR A 85 6.69 -16.93 -0.46
CA THR A 85 7.59 -18.07 -0.59
C THR A 85 9.03 -17.72 -0.22
N HIS A 86 9.49 -16.52 -0.58
CA HIS A 86 10.83 -16.04 -0.23
C HIS A 86 10.96 -15.87 1.28
N ALA A 87 10.02 -15.18 1.91
CA ALA A 87 9.98 -14.96 3.35
C ALA A 87 9.95 -16.30 4.13
N GLU A 88 9.08 -17.25 3.76
CA GLU A 88 9.05 -18.58 4.36
C GLU A 88 10.41 -19.28 4.33
N SER A 89 11.12 -19.18 3.20
CA SER A 89 12.41 -19.89 3.04
C SER A 89 13.58 -19.21 3.74
N THR A 90 13.62 -17.88 3.77
CA THR A 90 14.74 -17.11 4.34
C THR A 90 14.61 -16.93 5.85
N GLN A 91 13.38 -16.87 6.37
CA GLN A 91 13.11 -16.77 7.81
C GLN A 91 13.31 -18.08 8.58
N GLU A 92 13.09 -19.25 7.96
CA GLU A 92 13.09 -20.54 8.68
C GLU A 92 14.37 -20.80 9.50
N PRO A 93 15.61 -20.51 9.02
CA PRO A 93 16.81 -20.69 9.85
C PRO A 93 16.82 -19.83 11.13
N LEU A 94 16.34 -18.58 11.04
CA LEU A 94 16.21 -17.68 12.19
C LEU A 94 15.13 -18.16 13.14
N LEU A 95 13.99 -18.60 12.63
CA LEU A 95 12.88 -19.12 13.42
C LEU A 95 13.26 -20.41 14.17
N GLU A 96 14.02 -21.32 13.53
CA GLU A 96 14.55 -22.52 14.17
C GLU A 96 15.51 -22.16 15.31
N TYR A 97 16.38 -21.18 15.10
CA TYR A 97 17.30 -20.70 16.12
C TYR A 97 16.54 -20.06 17.29
N ALA A 98 15.59 -19.17 17.04
CA ALA A 98 14.79 -18.50 18.07
C ALA A 98 14.02 -19.52 18.92
N ARG A 99 13.39 -20.52 18.30
CA ARG A 99 12.68 -21.60 19.01
C ARG A 99 13.59 -22.45 19.89
N GLY A 100 14.87 -22.54 19.58
CA GLY A 100 15.88 -23.32 20.32
C GLY A 100 16.70 -22.52 21.33
N SER A 101 16.51 -21.22 21.42
CA SER A 101 17.31 -20.31 22.24
C SER A 101 16.55 -19.83 23.46
N ASP A 102 17.15 -19.96 24.64
CA ASP A 102 16.65 -19.27 25.84
C ASP A 102 16.91 -17.76 25.68
N GLY A 103 15.89 -16.92 25.83
CA GLY A 103 15.99 -15.47 25.69
C GLY A 103 15.53 -14.91 24.34
N LEU A 104 14.96 -15.76 23.46
CA LEU A 104 14.27 -15.31 22.24
C LEU A 104 12.85 -15.87 22.22
N GLN A 105 11.88 -15.01 21.90
CA GLN A 105 10.52 -15.40 21.62
C GLN A 105 10.10 -14.80 20.27
N VAL A 106 9.57 -15.62 19.38
CA VAL A 106 8.98 -15.15 18.12
C VAL A 106 7.58 -14.63 18.42
N GLU A 107 7.36 -13.36 18.15
CA GLU A 107 6.06 -12.71 18.31
C GLU A 107 5.25 -12.78 17.01
N GLU A 108 5.84 -12.35 15.87
CA GLU A 108 5.17 -12.35 14.57
C GLU A 108 6.18 -12.47 13.42
N THR A 109 5.70 -12.83 12.24
CA THR A 109 6.49 -12.92 10.99
C THR A 109 5.79 -12.13 9.90
N PHE A 110 6.56 -11.37 9.13
CA PHE A 110 6.04 -10.52 8.06
C PHE A 110 6.65 -10.93 6.72
N TRP A 111 5.78 -11.16 5.74
CA TRP A 111 6.22 -11.53 4.39
C TRP A 111 6.37 -10.30 3.48
N LEU A 112 5.61 -9.22 3.75
CA LEU A 112 5.63 -8.00 2.93
C LEU A 112 6.92 -7.19 3.11
N THR A 113 7.65 -7.39 4.21
CA THR A 113 8.93 -6.74 4.51
C THR A 113 10.02 -7.73 4.87
N ASN A 114 9.78 -9.02 4.63
CA ASN A 114 10.65 -10.13 4.99
C ASN A 114 11.31 -9.96 6.36
N ALA A 115 10.50 -9.85 7.40
CA ALA A 115 10.98 -9.58 8.76
C ALA A 115 10.36 -10.52 9.81
N VAL A 116 11.06 -10.65 10.93
CA VAL A 116 10.59 -11.39 12.11
C VAL A 116 10.63 -10.46 13.32
N LEU A 117 9.50 -10.30 14.01
CA LEU A 117 9.45 -9.63 15.31
C LEU A 117 9.81 -10.63 16.41
N LEU A 118 10.85 -10.29 17.16
CA LEU A 118 11.33 -11.08 18.30
C LEU A 118 11.20 -10.27 19.60
N GLU A 119 10.79 -10.93 20.68
CA GLU A 119 11.09 -10.48 22.02
C GLU A 119 12.46 -11.03 22.41
N VAL A 120 13.41 -10.13 22.70
CA VAL A 120 14.83 -10.43 22.95
C VAL A 120 15.19 -10.09 24.39
N ASP A 121 15.66 -11.07 25.17
CA ASP A 121 16.32 -10.86 26.45
C ASP A 121 17.77 -10.46 26.17
N THR A 122 18.08 -9.16 26.30
CA THR A 122 19.39 -8.60 25.98
C THR A 122 20.49 -8.99 26.98
N ASP A 123 20.12 -9.55 28.15
CA ASP A 123 21.09 -10.16 29.07
C ASP A 123 21.52 -11.56 28.59
N ALA A 124 20.73 -12.21 27.74
CA ALA A 124 20.98 -13.57 27.24
C ALA A 124 21.46 -13.62 25.79
N VAL A 125 21.03 -12.68 24.93
CA VAL A 125 21.28 -12.68 23.48
C VAL A 125 21.81 -11.32 23.06
N ASP A 126 22.94 -11.31 22.39
CA ASP A 126 23.51 -10.14 21.70
C ASP A 126 22.97 -10.08 20.27
N TYR A 127 22.60 -8.91 19.77
CA TYR A 127 22.10 -8.71 18.40
C TYR A 127 23.13 -9.15 17.34
N GLU A 128 24.43 -9.07 17.62
CA GLU A 128 25.49 -9.63 16.77
C GLU A 128 25.35 -11.14 16.54
N ALA A 129 24.56 -11.83 17.39
CA ALA A 129 24.27 -13.24 17.19
C ALA A 129 23.48 -13.51 15.89
N PHE A 130 22.78 -12.53 15.35
CA PHE A 130 22.01 -12.66 14.10
C PHE A 130 22.91 -12.58 12.84
N ASP A 131 24.12 -12.08 12.94
CA ASP A 131 25.12 -12.01 11.84
C ASP A 131 25.46 -13.39 11.24
N ARG A 132 25.22 -14.46 12.00
CA ARG A 132 25.40 -15.84 11.52
C ARG A 132 24.42 -16.26 10.41
N PHE A 133 23.32 -15.52 10.25
CA PHE A 133 22.33 -15.79 9.24
C PHE A 133 22.60 -14.87 8.05
N GLY A 134 23.14 -15.42 6.96
CA GLY A 134 23.57 -14.62 5.82
C GLY A 134 22.44 -13.85 5.12
N ALA A 135 21.16 -14.18 5.43
CA ALA A 135 20.01 -13.46 4.94
C ALA A 135 19.61 -12.27 5.83
N VAL A 136 20.11 -12.16 7.06
CA VAL A 136 19.78 -11.03 7.94
C VAL A 136 20.56 -9.79 7.50
N GLU A 137 19.87 -8.69 7.26
CA GLU A 137 20.45 -7.41 6.85
C GLU A 137 20.48 -6.40 7.98
N ALA A 138 19.39 -6.33 8.77
CA ALA A 138 19.27 -5.32 9.81
C ALA A 138 18.46 -5.79 11.02
N VAL A 139 18.71 -5.16 12.17
CA VAL A 139 17.89 -5.27 13.37
C VAL A 139 17.52 -3.87 13.82
N HIS A 140 16.23 -3.60 13.99
CA HIS A 140 15.73 -2.30 14.40
C HIS A 140 14.62 -2.41 15.46
N GLU A 141 14.27 -1.31 16.10
CA GLU A 141 13.16 -1.26 17.03
C GLU A 141 11.82 -1.47 16.32
N ASN A 142 10.80 -1.93 17.07
CA ASN A 142 9.42 -1.89 16.63
C ASN A 142 8.91 -0.46 16.75
N VAL A 143 9.18 0.36 15.72
CA VAL A 143 8.98 1.82 15.70
C VAL A 143 7.56 2.19 16.12
N GLU A 144 7.43 3.09 17.10
CA GLU A 144 6.13 3.65 17.48
C GLU A 144 5.59 4.55 16.37
N VAL A 145 4.36 4.30 15.95
CA VAL A 145 3.61 5.13 14.99
C VAL A 145 2.42 5.78 15.69
N SER A 146 1.99 6.91 15.19
CA SER A 146 0.83 7.61 15.76
C SER A 146 0.01 8.33 14.70
N VAL A 147 -1.21 8.70 15.09
CA VAL A 147 -1.94 9.73 14.35
C VAL A 147 -1.18 11.04 14.51
N PRO A 148 -0.75 11.71 13.41
CA PRO A 148 -0.02 12.98 13.50
C PRO A 148 -0.75 14.00 14.39
N GLU A 149 -0.04 14.61 15.33
CA GLU A 149 -0.64 15.51 16.33
C GLU A 149 -1.56 16.55 15.70
N ARG A 150 -2.73 16.76 16.33
CA ARG A 150 -3.68 17.77 15.85
C ARG A 150 -3.13 19.16 16.11
N PRO A 151 -3.15 20.05 15.13
CA PRO A 151 -2.72 21.42 15.37
C PRO A 151 -3.65 22.13 16.38
N ASP A 152 -3.11 22.49 17.53
CA ASP A 152 -3.81 23.07 18.70
C ASP A 152 -4.63 24.36 18.46
N ARG A 153 -4.62 24.94 17.26
CA ARG A 153 -5.16 26.28 16.99
C ARG A 153 -6.14 26.41 15.83
N VAL A 154 -6.53 25.33 15.21
CA VAL A 154 -7.67 25.39 14.28
C VAL A 154 -8.92 25.16 15.12
N ASN A 155 -9.70 26.22 15.38
CA ASN A 155 -10.97 26.12 16.09
C ASN A 155 -11.86 25.08 15.40
N ALA A 156 -11.74 23.83 15.82
CA ALA A 156 -12.68 22.77 15.46
C ALA A 156 -14.00 23.15 16.13
N THR A 157 -14.84 23.87 15.41
CA THR A 157 -16.20 24.13 15.89
C THR A 157 -16.92 22.79 15.95
N ALA A 158 -17.31 22.39 17.14
CA ALA A 158 -17.96 21.13 17.48
C ALA A 158 -19.38 20.99 16.89
N SER A 159 -19.55 21.21 15.61
CA SER A 159 -20.85 21.11 14.96
C SER A 159 -20.74 20.84 13.45
N GLY A 160 -20.02 19.76 13.07
CA GLY A 160 -20.04 19.25 11.69
C GLY A 160 -21.48 18.96 11.22
N ALA A 161 -22.31 18.37 12.07
CA ALA A 161 -23.71 18.09 11.78
C ALA A 161 -24.53 19.37 11.46
N ALA A 162 -24.27 20.49 12.17
CA ALA A 162 -24.95 21.75 11.86
C ALA A 162 -24.44 22.39 10.56
N ALA A 163 -23.19 22.15 10.18
CA ALA A 163 -22.62 22.61 8.92
C ALA A 163 -23.23 21.86 7.72
N LEU A 164 -23.53 20.57 7.86
CA LEU A 164 -24.16 19.77 6.82
C LEU A 164 -25.69 20.00 6.75
N ALA A 165 -26.37 20.06 7.90
CA ALA A 165 -27.85 20.16 7.98
C ALA A 165 -28.45 21.48 7.44
N GLY A 166 -27.63 22.51 7.20
CA GLY A 166 -28.06 23.80 6.64
C GLY A 166 -27.45 24.13 5.29
N SER A 167 -26.71 23.22 4.71
CA SER A 167 -26.01 23.41 3.42
C SER A 167 -26.95 23.22 2.25
N GLU A 168 -27.07 24.23 1.38
CA GLU A 168 -27.66 24.05 0.04
C GLU A 168 -26.71 23.25 -0.89
N ARG A 169 -25.50 22.94 -0.41
CA ARG A 169 -24.48 22.20 -1.16
C ARG A 169 -24.72 20.71 -1.02
N ARG A 170 -24.66 20.01 -2.14
CA ARG A 170 -24.79 18.54 -2.20
C ARG A 170 -23.52 17.80 -1.82
N THR A 171 -22.39 18.51 -1.65
CA THR A 171 -21.07 17.94 -1.33
C THR A 171 -20.33 18.80 -0.33
N THR A 172 -19.38 18.22 0.38
CA THR A 172 -18.44 18.97 1.22
C THR A 172 -17.54 19.87 0.37
N THR A 173 -16.92 20.85 1.02
CA THR A 173 -15.98 21.75 0.32
C THR A 173 -14.77 21.00 -0.21
N GLY A 174 -14.31 19.96 0.51
CA GLY A 174 -13.17 19.13 0.09
C GLY A 174 -13.42 18.47 -1.26
N LEU A 175 -14.55 17.80 -1.42
CA LEU A 175 -14.90 17.12 -2.67
C LEU A 175 -14.96 18.10 -3.87
N ALA A 176 -15.53 19.29 -3.64
CA ALA A 176 -15.57 20.32 -4.67
C ALA A 176 -14.16 20.88 -5.00
N GLN A 177 -13.28 20.94 -4.02
CA GLN A 177 -11.92 21.45 -4.20
C GLN A 177 -11.03 20.48 -4.99
N VAL A 178 -11.24 19.16 -4.84
CA VAL A 178 -10.54 18.15 -5.64
C VAL A 178 -11.26 17.79 -6.95
N ASN A 179 -12.38 18.45 -7.29
CA ASN A 179 -13.18 18.20 -8.49
C ASN A 179 -13.71 16.74 -8.59
N ALA A 180 -14.00 16.09 -7.45
CA ALA A 180 -14.50 14.71 -7.43
C ALA A 180 -15.86 14.59 -8.14
N THR A 181 -16.77 15.54 -7.92
CA THR A 181 -18.10 15.56 -8.55
C THR A 181 -18.05 15.70 -10.06
N ASP A 182 -17.01 16.36 -10.59
CA ASP A 182 -16.84 16.51 -12.02
C ASP A 182 -16.42 15.18 -12.67
N VAL A 183 -15.74 14.29 -11.90
CA VAL A 183 -15.49 12.89 -12.30
C VAL A 183 -16.79 12.11 -12.33
N TRP A 184 -17.60 12.19 -11.25
CA TRP A 184 -18.87 11.48 -11.18
C TRP A 184 -19.78 11.82 -12.37
N ASP A 185 -19.88 13.12 -12.71
CA ASP A 185 -20.73 13.60 -13.79
C ASP A 185 -20.17 13.25 -15.19
N ALA A 186 -18.85 13.20 -15.36
CA ALA A 186 -18.21 13.00 -16.66
C ALA A 186 -18.01 11.54 -17.03
N TYR A 187 -17.80 10.67 -16.03
CA TYR A 187 -17.44 9.27 -16.21
C TYR A 187 -18.50 8.29 -15.70
N ASP A 188 -19.59 8.81 -15.07
CA ASP A 188 -20.68 8.01 -14.48
C ASP A 188 -20.15 6.94 -13.51
N THR A 189 -19.14 7.32 -12.69
CA THR A 189 -18.55 6.46 -11.67
C THR A 189 -18.40 7.19 -10.35
N ARG A 190 -18.38 6.43 -9.26
CA ARG A 190 -18.12 6.87 -7.88
C ARG A 190 -17.17 5.96 -7.15
N GLY A 191 -16.38 5.16 -7.90
CA GLY A 191 -15.39 4.26 -7.35
C GLY A 191 -15.82 2.79 -7.35
N GLU A 192 -16.89 2.42 -8.07
CA GLU A 192 -17.41 1.05 -8.11
C GLU A 192 -16.34 0.03 -8.54
N GLY A 193 -16.27 -1.08 -7.80
CA GLY A 193 -15.37 -2.21 -8.08
C GLY A 193 -13.93 -1.96 -7.69
N VAL A 194 -13.63 -0.89 -6.95
CA VAL A 194 -12.31 -0.58 -6.41
C VAL A 194 -12.31 -0.75 -4.90
N ARG A 195 -11.32 -1.45 -4.36
CA ARG A 195 -11.12 -1.68 -2.93
C ARG A 195 -10.12 -0.69 -2.35
N VAL A 196 -10.53 0.04 -1.32
CA VAL A 196 -9.64 0.97 -0.59
C VAL A 196 -9.51 0.52 0.84
N ALA A 197 -8.29 0.13 1.23
CA ALA A 197 -7.97 -0.20 2.61
C ALA A 197 -7.55 1.07 3.37
N VAL A 198 -8.26 1.39 4.43
CA VAL A 198 -7.89 2.42 5.40
C VAL A 198 -7.26 1.74 6.61
N LEU A 199 -6.00 2.03 6.91
CA LEU A 199 -5.29 1.52 8.09
C LEU A 199 -5.20 2.66 9.12
N ASP A 200 -5.95 2.53 10.23
CA ASP A 200 -6.18 3.63 11.16
C ASP A 200 -6.65 3.14 12.56
N THR A 201 -7.36 3.95 13.32
CA THR A 201 -7.85 3.69 14.68
C THR A 201 -9.13 2.83 14.75
N GLY A 202 -9.61 2.35 13.61
CA GLY A 202 -10.86 1.62 13.50
C GLY A 202 -11.97 2.45 12.85
N VAL A 203 -13.16 1.85 12.73
CA VAL A 203 -14.31 2.44 12.03
C VAL A 203 -15.62 2.10 12.73
N ASP A 204 -16.52 3.08 12.83
CA ASP A 204 -17.90 2.89 13.30
C ASP A 204 -18.84 2.57 12.13
N THR A 205 -19.10 1.30 11.88
CA THR A 205 -20.06 0.82 10.87
C THR A 205 -21.53 1.07 11.26
N GLY A 206 -21.79 1.54 12.48
CA GLY A 206 -23.11 2.04 12.85
C GLY A 206 -23.43 3.42 12.29
N HIS A 207 -22.46 4.10 11.68
CA HIS A 207 -22.67 5.40 11.02
C HIS A 207 -23.39 5.22 9.69
N PRO A 208 -24.48 5.99 9.42
CA PRO A 208 -25.34 5.77 8.24
C PRO A 208 -24.67 6.05 6.88
N ASP A 209 -23.52 6.69 6.87
CA ASP A 209 -22.73 6.97 5.67
C ASP A 209 -21.46 6.09 5.57
N ILE A 210 -21.29 5.09 6.43
CA ILE A 210 -20.16 4.17 6.41
C ILE A 210 -20.65 2.77 6.13
N ASP A 211 -20.10 2.16 5.10
CA ASP A 211 -20.36 0.79 4.68
C ASP A 211 -19.03 0.12 4.36
N LEU A 212 -18.77 -1.06 4.89
CA LEU A 212 -17.59 -1.85 4.55
C LEU A 212 -17.87 -2.77 3.38
N ALA A 213 -16.86 -3.24 2.70
CA ALA A 213 -16.95 -4.17 1.59
C ALA A 213 -17.83 -5.39 1.90
N THR A 214 -17.84 -5.82 3.17
CA THR A 214 -18.72 -6.89 3.66
C THR A 214 -19.19 -6.54 5.08
N ASP A 215 -20.40 -6.03 5.21
CA ASP A 215 -21.04 -5.73 6.50
C ASP A 215 -22.24 -6.65 6.81
N ASP A 216 -22.71 -7.44 5.84
CA ASP A 216 -23.81 -8.40 6.03
C ASP A 216 -23.35 -9.62 6.84
N PRO A 217 -23.85 -9.81 8.08
CA PRO A 217 -23.49 -10.97 8.91
C PRO A 217 -23.89 -12.33 8.30
N SER A 218 -24.71 -12.35 7.25
CA SER A 218 -25.07 -13.56 6.52
C SER A 218 -24.10 -13.90 5.39
N ASP A 219 -23.21 -12.97 5.02
CA ASP A 219 -22.15 -13.22 4.06
C ASP A 219 -21.08 -14.13 4.69
N PRO A 220 -20.68 -15.23 4.02
CA PRO A 220 -19.64 -16.12 4.52
C PRO A 220 -18.26 -15.46 4.67
N THR A 221 -18.05 -14.31 4.05
CA THR A 221 -16.82 -13.52 4.15
C THR A 221 -16.87 -12.44 5.24
N TYR A 222 -18.01 -12.30 5.94
CA TYR A 222 -18.16 -11.34 7.03
C TYR A 222 -17.22 -11.69 8.21
N PRO A 223 -16.54 -10.74 8.79
CA PRO A 223 -16.43 -9.31 8.46
C PRO A 223 -15.31 -9.03 7.43
N GLY A 224 -15.47 -9.40 6.19
CA GLY A 224 -14.46 -9.36 5.13
C GLY A 224 -13.79 -7.99 4.91
N GLY A 225 -14.50 -6.91 5.23
CA GLY A 225 -13.95 -5.55 5.17
C GLY A 225 -13.25 -5.10 6.46
N TRP A 226 -12.99 -5.99 7.43
CA TRP A 226 -12.47 -5.64 8.73
C TRP A 226 -11.32 -6.54 9.19
N ALA A 227 -10.31 -5.93 9.79
CA ALA A 227 -9.28 -6.60 10.59
C ALA A 227 -8.84 -5.71 11.76
N GLU A 228 -8.41 -6.32 12.86
CA GLU A 228 -7.77 -5.67 14.00
C GLU A 228 -6.47 -6.39 14.31
N PHE A 229 -5.43 -5.62 14.59
CA PHE A 229 -4.09 -6.11 14.90
C PHE A 229 -3.66 -5.60 16.28
N ASP A 230 -3.04 -6.44 17.07
CA ASP A 230 -2.44 -6.06 18.35
C ASP A 230 -1.04 -5.42 18.15
N ALA A 231 -0.41 -4.99 19.23
CA ALA A 231 0.85 -4.24 19.18
C ALA A 231 2.00 -5.02 18.51
N THR A 232 1.93 -6.35 18.48
CA THR A 232 2.94 -7.20 17.84
C THR A 232 2.62 -7.51 16.37
N GLY A 233 1.48 -7.03 15.85
CA GLY A 233 1.01 -7.33 14.50
C GLY A 233 0.12 -8.57 14.43
N GLY A 234 -0.10 -9.27 15.53
CA GLY A 234 -0.98 -10.43 15.60
C GLY A 234 -2.43 -10.04 15.32
N ARG A 235 -3.12 -10.81 14.45
CA ARG A 235 -4.54 -10.57 14.17
C ARG A 235 -5.39 -10.92 15.39
N VAL A 236 -6.27 -10.01 15.83
CA VAL A 236 -7.18 -10.21 16.98
C VAL A 236 -8.36 -11.07 16.56
N PRO A 237 -8.46 -12.34 17.04
CA PRO A 237 -9.52 -13.25 16.62
C PRO A 237 -10.89 -12.81 17.13
N GLY A 238 -11.90 -12.80 16.24
CA GLY A 238 -13.28 -12.50 16.60
C GLY A 238 -13.55 -11.02 16.87
N SER A 239 -12.61 -10.14 16.55
CA SER A 239 -12.85 -8.69 16.53
C SER A 239 -13.95 -8.33 15.55
N THR A 240 -14.72 -7.32 15.91
CA THR A 240 -15.78 -6.74 15.07
C THR A 240 -15.51 -5.25 14.88
N PRO A 241 -16.00 -4.63 13.79
CA PRO A 241 -15.76 -3.23 13.51
C PRO A 241 -16.10 -2.30 14.69
N HIS A 242 -15.13 -1.50 15.09
CA HIS A 242 -15.24 -0.45 16.11
C HIS A 242 -14.13 0.59 15.90
N ASP A 243 -14.28 1.77 16.46
CA ASP A 243 -13.26 2.82 16.42
C ASP A 243 -12.78 3.10 17.84
N THR A 244 -11.50 2.91 18.11
CA THR A 244 -10.88 3.17 19.42
C THR A 244 -10.76 4.68 19.71
N GLY A 245 -10.89 5.50 18.65
CA GLY A 245 -10.83 6.97 18.72
C GLY A 245 -11.99 7.64 17.99
N THR A 246 -11.69 8.44 17.03
CA THR A 246 -12.62 9.08 16.08
C THR A 246 -11.95 9.31 14.73
N HIS A 247 -10.69 8.95 14.62
CA HIS A 247 -9.87 9.33 13.49
C HIS A 247 -10.15 8.44 12.29
N GLY A 248 -10.16 7.13 12.46
CA GLY A 248 -10.37 6.17 11.38
C GLY A 248 -11.77 6.27 10.76
N THR A 249 -12.83 6.47 11.57
CA THR A 249 -14.17 6.73 11.04
C THR A 249 -14.22 8.00 10.17
N HIS A 250 -13.50 9.06 10.58
CA HIS A 250 -13.43 10.31 9.81
C HIS A 250 -12.67 10.12 8.50
N VAL A 251 -11.53 9.43 8.52
CA VAL A 251 -10.73 9.11 7.34
C VAL A 251 -11.53 8.25 6.37
N SER A 252 -12.13 7.16 6.86
CA SER A 252 -12.99 6.27 6.06
C SER A 252 -14.15 7.01 5.39
N GLY A 253 -14.82 7.89 6.15
CA GLY A 253 -15.88 8.74 5.62
C GLY A 253 -15.40 9.72 4.55
N THR A 254 -14.14 10.17 4.59
CA THR A 254 -13.59 11.05 3.55
C THR A 254 -13.23 10.28 2.27
N VAL A 255 -12.80 9.01 2.40
CA VAL A 255 -12.59 8.12 1.24
C VAL A 255 -13.92 7.78 0.56
N ALA A 256 -14.83 7.09 1.29
CA ALA A 256 -15.97 6.40 0.71
C ALA A 256 -17.32 6.69 1.40
N GLY A 257 -17.38 7.72 2.25
CA GLY A 257 -18.63 8.03 2.97
C GLY A 257 -19.77 8.48 2.07
N GLY A 258 -20.99 8.09 2.44
CA GLY A 258 -22.21 8.34 1.70
C GLY A 258 -22.74 9.78 1.80
N ALA A 259 -24.06 9.92 1.65
CA ALA A 259 -24.76 11.22 1.59
C ALA A 259 -26.14 11.20 2.29
N THR A 260 -26.28 10.48 3.39
CA THR A 260 -27.58 10.30 4.08
C THR A 260 -28.20 11.60 4.55
N THR A 261 -27.37 12.61 4.86
CA THR A 261 -27.84 13.98 5.18
C THR A 261 -28.23 14.81 3.95
N GLY A 262 -28.06 14.28 2.74
CA GLY A 262 -28.20 15.02 1.47
C GLY A 262 -26.92 15.73 1.03
N THR A 263 -25.83 15.61 1.80
CA THR A 263 -24.50 16.14 1.48
C THR A 263 -23.50 14.99 1.45
N ALA A 264 -22.91 14.70 0.30
CA ALA A 264 -21.87 13.69 0.16
C ALA A 264 -20.59 14.12 0.87
N ILE A 265 -19.96 13.17 1.59
CA ILE A 265 -18.74 13.38 2.36
C ILE A 265 -17.53 12.64 1.79
N GLY A 266 -17.72 11.50 1.11
CA GLY A 266 -16.70 10.67 0.50
C GLY A 266 -16.39 11.05 -0.94
N VAL A 267 -15.12 10.94 -1.34
CA VAL A 267 -14.64 11.21 -2.71
C VAL A 267 -15.11 10.10 -3.66
N ALA A 268 -15.03 8.85 -3.22
CA ALA A 268 -15.42 7.66 -3.97
C ALA A 268 -16.49 6.85 -3.19
N PRO A 269 -17.73 7.35 -3.09
CA PRO A 269 -18.74 6.80 -2.17
C PRO A 269 -19.30 5.43 -2.58
N GLU A 270 -18.91 4.87 -3.70
CA GLU A 270 -19.28 3.52 -4.16
C GLU A 270 -18.04 2.59 -4.26
N ALA A 271 -16.87 3.04 -3.74
CA ALA A 271 -15.72 2.17 -3.54
C ALA A 271 -15.97 1.17 -2.39
N GLU A 272 -15.43 -0.03 -2.53
CA GLU A 272 -15.45 -1.06 -1.49
C GLU A 272 -14.45 -0.69 -0.40
N LEU A 273 -14.95 -0.28 0.77
CA LEU A 273 -14.12 0.14 1.90
C LEU A 273 -13.66 -1.08 2.70
N LEU A 274 -12.35 -1.23 2.85
CA LEU A 274 -11.71 -2.12 3.81
C LEU A 274 -11.16 -1.28 4.97
N HIS A 275 -11.23 -1.78 6.22
CA HIS A 275 -10.65 -1.06 7.35
C HIS A 275 -9.84 -1.99 8.25
N GLY A 276 -8.55 -1.69 8.41
CA GLY A 276 -7.63 -2.32 9.37
C GLY A 276 -7.43 -1.41 10.58
N LEU A 277 -7.77 -1.90 11.78
CA LEU A 277 -7.42 -1.23 13.04
C LEU A 277 -5.97 -1.59 13.36
N VAL A 278 -5.07 -0.61 13.16
CA VAL A 278 -3.62 -0.71 13.39
C VAL A 278 -3.12 0.32 14.41
N LEU A 279 -4.03 1.11 14.98
CA LEU A 279 -3.74 2.09 16.03
C LEU A 279 -4.78 1.96 17.14
N THR A 280 -4.33 1.88 18.39
CA THR A 280 -5.21 1.96 19.55
C THR A 280 -5.23 3.39 20.09
N ASP A 281 -6.40 4.01 20.18
CA ASP A 281 -6.56 5.45 20.44
C ASP A 281 -5.82 6.32 19.40
N THR A 282 -4.53 6.54 19.57
CA THR A 282 -3.70 7.34 18.67
C THR A 282 -2.33 6.73 18.38
N ASN A 283 -2.00 5.61 19.00
CA ASN A 283 -0.69 4.99 18.93
C ASN A 283 -0.76 3.55 18.40
N GLY A 284 0.28 3.15 17.71
CA GLY A 284 0.49 1.79 17.22
C GLY A 284 1.97 1.52 17.02
N SER A 285 2.29 0.43 16.36
CA SER A 285 3.64 0.00 16.09
C SER A 285 3.89 -0.21 14.59
N PHE A 286 5.15 -0.27 14.20
CA PHE A 286 5.56 -0.71 12.86
C PHE A 286 4.94 -2.08 12.53
N ALA A 287 5.02 -3.04 13.45
CA ALA A 287 4.46 -4.38 13.29
C ALA A 287 2.95 -4.37 12.98
N GLN A 288 2.17 -3.55 13.71
CA GLN A 288 0.73 -3.40 13.44
C GLN A 288 0.44 -2.84 12.05
N VAL A 289 1.21 -1.82 11.61
CA VAL A 289 1.00 -1.20 10.30
C VAL A 289 1.35 -2.17 9.19
N VAL A 290 2.48 -2.89 9.29
CA VAL A 290 2.89 -3.88 8.29
C VAL A 290 1.89 -5.03 8.21
N ALA A 291 1.43 -5.57 9.35
CA ALA A 291 0.39 -6.59 9.37
C ALA A 291 -0.92 -6.12 8.70
N GLY A 292 -1.29 -4.85 8.94
CA GLY A 292 -2.42 -4.21 8.25
C GLY A 292 -2.21 -4.10 6.73
N MET A 293 -0.99 -3.75 6.29
CA MET A 293 -0.64 -3.68 4.87
C MET A 293 -0.67 -5.06 4.21
N GLU A 294 -0.12 -6.09 4.86
CA GLU A 294 -0.21 -7.48 4.41
C GLU A 294 -1.66 -7.95 4.24
N TRP A 295 -2.50 -7.64 5.23
CA TRP A 295 -3.92 -7.94 5.14
C TRP A 295 -4.59 -7.21 3.98
N ALA A 296 -4.28 -5.93 3.78
CA ALA A 296 -4.84 -5.14 2.69
C ALA A 296 -4.48 -5.74 1.32
N VAL A 297 -3.21 -6.12 1.12
CA VAL A 297 -2.75 -6.80 -0.12
C VAL A 297 -3.50 -8.12 -0.31
N ARG A 298 -3.59 -8.98 0.71
CA ARG A 298 -4.36 -10.25 0.66
C ARG A 298 -5.87 -10.08 0.44
N GLN A 299 -6.41 -8.87 0.66
CA GLN A 299 -7.80 -8.54 0.34
C GLN A 299 -7.94 -7.91 -1.06
N ASP A 300 -6.90 -7.98 -1.89
CA ASP A 300 -6.86 -7.35 -3.21
C ASP A 300 -7.17 -5.84 -3.14
N ALA A 301 -6.61 -5.13 -2.16
CA ALA A 301 -6.81 -3.68 -2.05
C ALA A 301 -6.10 -2.96 -3.20
N ASP A 302 -6.85 -2.22 -4.01
CA ASP A 302 -6.33 -1.41 -5.10
C ASP A 302 -5.63 -0.14 -4.60
N ALA A 303 -5.99 0.32 -3.39
CA ALA A 303 -5.34 1.45 -2.73
C ALA A 303 -5.27 1.25 -1.21
N ILE A 304 -4.16 1.69 -0.59
CA ILE A 304 -3.94 1.69 0.85
C ILE A 304 -3.78 3.14 1.33
N SER A 305 -4.63 3.56 2.26
CA SER A 305 -4.66 4.90 2.85
C SER A 305 -4.06 4.90 4.25
N LEU A 306 -2.95 5.63 4.43
CA LEU A 306 -2.17 5.72 5.67
C LEU A 306 -2.21 7.15 6.23
N SER A 307 -3.16 7.41 7.12
CA SER A 307 -3.29 8.69 7.82
C SER A 307 -2.56 8.69 9.17
N LEU A 308 -1.42 8.00 9.22
CA LEU A 308 -0.58 7.72 10.39
C LEU A 308 0.90 7.87 10.05
N GLY A 309 1.77 7.83 11.05
CA GLY A 309 3.21 7.77 10.81
C GLY A 309 4.05 8.04 12.05
N ALA A 310 5.36 7.92 11.87
CA ALA A 310 6.40 8.34 12.80
C ALA A 310 7.20 9.49 12.19
N THR A 311 7.40 10.57 12.94
CA THR A 311 8.19 11.72 12.47
C THR A 311 9.63 11.31 12.23
N GLY A 312 10.16 11.66 11.07
CA GLY A 312 11.51 11.28 10.64
C GLY A 312 11.51 10.36 9.42
N LYS A 313 12.66 9.81 9.14
CA LYS A 313 12.93 8.89 8.03
C LYS A 313 13.23 7.51 8.60
N HIS A 314 12.22 6.64 8.63
CA HIS A 314 12.30 5.29 9.18
C HIS A 314 12.40 4.29 8.02
N ALA A 315 13.64 3.87 7.71
CA ALA A 315 13.94 2.99 6.60
C ALA A 315 13.15 1.66 6.59
N PRO A 316 12.77 1.07 7.74
CA PRO A 316 11.95 -0.14 7.76
C PRO A 316 10.62 -0.05 6.98
N PHE A 317 10.08 1.16 6.77
CA PHE A 317 8.87 1.34 5.96
C PHE A 317 9.09 1.31 4.45
N ILE A 318 10.34 1.29 3.96
CA ILE A 318 10.63 1.30 2.53
C ILE A 318 10.11 0.02 1.87
N ASP A 319 10.52 -1.14 2.35
CA ASP A 319 10.18 -2.42 1.73
C ASP A 319 8.68 -2.74 1.77
N PRO A 320 7.94 -2.58 2.88
CA PRO A 320 6.51 -2.85 2.86
C PRO A 320 5.72 -1.91 1.94
N VAL A 321 6.16 -0.66 1.77
CA VAL A 321 5.55 0.27 0.80
C VAL A 321 5.85 -0.16 -0.64
N ARG A 322 7.12 -0.48 -0.96
CA ARG A 322 7.52 -0.97 -2.29
C ARG A 322 6.76 -2.23 -2.66
N ASN A 323 6.77 -3.22 -1.78
CA ASN A 323 6.18 -4.53 -2.03
C ASN A 323 4.66 -4.47 -2.14
N ALA A 324 3.97 -3.62 -1.35
CA ALA A 324 2.55 -3.36 -1.55
C ALA A 324 2.26 -2.73 -2.92
N ARG A 325 3.11 -1.80 -3.37
CA ARG A 325 3.00 -1.19 -4.69
C ARG A 325 3.29 -2.17 -5.83
N ASP A 326 4.32 -3.00 -5.68
CA ASP A 326 4.67 -4.05 -6.64
C ASP A 326 3.58 -5.14 -6.71
N SER A 327 2.81 -5.32 -5.64
CA SER A 327 1.59 -6.13 -5.59
C SER A 327 0.36 -5.41 -6.17
N GLY A 328 0.52 -4.21 -6.74
CA GLY A 328 -0.51 -3.49 -7.48
C GLY A 328 -1.27 -2.43 -6.68
N ALA A 329 -1.03 -2.26 -5.38
CA ALA A 329 -1.73 -1.28 -4.55
C ALA A 329 -1.14 0.14 -4.68
N VAL A 330 -2.00 1.15 -4.82
CA VAL A 330 -1.60 2.56 -4.71
C VAL A 330 -1.47 2.92 -3.24
N VAL A 331 -0.25 3.18 -2.75
CA VAL A 331 -0.02 3.59 -1.36
C VAL A 331 -0.08 5.11 -1.22
N VAL A 332 -0.98 5.61 -0.38
CA VAL A 332 -1.18 7.05 -0.11
C VAL A 332 -0.91 7.33 1.36
N GLY A 333 -0.04 8.29 1.66
CA GLY A 333 0.38 8.59 3.01
C GLY A 333 0.35 10.08 3.36
N ALA A 334 -0.01 10.40 4.61
CA ALA A 334 0.06 11.75 5.15
C ALA A 334 1.52 12.15 5.45
N THR A 335 1.93 13.38 5.07
CA THR A 335 3.31 13.87 5.32
C THR A 335 3.61 14.18 6.78
N GLY A 336 2.58 14.40 7.62
CA GLY A 336 2.73 14.83 9.01
C GLY A 336 2.26 16.24 9.28
N ASN A 337 2.23 16.63 10.58
CA ASN A 337 1.67 17.90 11.04
C ASN A 337 2.68 18.75 11.84
N ASP A 338 3.98 18.50 11.70
CA ASP A 338 5.05 19.15 12.45
C ASP A 338 5.60 20.40 11.76
N GLY A 339 4.99 20.79 10.63
CA GLY A 339 5.32 22.00 9.90
C GLY A 339 6.39 21.82 8.82
N PRO A 340 6.91 22.94 8.28
CA PRO A 340 7.94 22.90 7.24
C PRO A 340 9.22 22.21 7.69
N GLU A 341 9.98 21.68 6.74
CA GLU A 341 11.27 20.98 6.93
C GLU A 341 11.14 19.73 7.82
N THR A 342 9.95 19.16 7.89
CA THR A 342 9.67 17.89 8.56
C THR A 342 8.87 16.97 7.65
N SER A 343 8.90 15.67 7.93
CA SER A 343 8.00 14.67 7.36
C SER A 343 8.01 13.42 8.21
N GLY A 344 7.09 12.49 7.96
CA GLY A 344 7.01 11.22 8.69
C GLY A 344 6.83 10.03 7.77
N SER A 345 7.44 8.88 8.15
CA SER A 345 7.26 7.59 7.48
C SER A 345 5.97 6.91 7.97
N PRO A 346 5.23 6.20 7.08
CA PRO A 346 5.56 5.87 5.69
C PRO A 346 5.22 6.96 4.66
N GLY A 347 4.60 8.07 5.04
CA GLY A 347 4.17 9.14 4.15
C GLY A 347 5.30 9.85 3.38
N ASN A 348 6.55 9.68 3.78
CA ASN A 348 7.72 10.25 3.12
C ASN A 348 8.58 9.24 2.36
N VAL A 349 8.19 7.96 2.31
CA VAL A 349 8.82 6.97 1.44
C VAL A 349 8.56 7.35 -0.02
N TYR A 350 9.56 7.23 -0.88
CA TYR A 350 9.50 7.72 -2.27
C TYR A 350 8.37 7.11 -3.08
N GLU A 351 8.04 5.85 -2.84
CA GLU A 351 6.99 5.11 -3.52
C GLU A 351 5.57 5.41 -2.98
N THR A 352 5.44 6.12 -1.88
CA THR A 352 4.14 6.60 -1.36
C THR A 352 3.71 7.86 -2.12
N ILE A 353 2.44 7.98 -2.49
CA ILE A 353 1.88 9.29 -2.86
C ILE A 353 1.77 10.11 -1.58
N SER A 354 2.70 11.01 -1.38
CA SER A 354 2.88 11.83 -0.19
C SER A 354 1.92 13.02 -0.20
N VAL A 355 1.09 13.20 0.84
CA VAL A 355 0.01 14.19 0.83
C VAL A 355 0.14 15.23 1.93
N GLY A 356 0.28 16.49 1.54
CA GLY A 356 0.20 17.65 2.40
C GLY A 356 -1.21 18.25 2.46
N ALA A 357 -1.42 19.22 3.35
CA ALA A 357 -2.72 19.84 3.59
C ALA A 357 -2.83 21.24 2.97
N VAL A 358 -4.02 21.57 2.45
CA VAL A 358 -4.43 22.96 2.13
C VAL A 358 -5.76 23.33 2.78
N ASP A 359 -5.97 24.64 2.98
CA ASP A 359 -7.26 25.18 3.37
C ASP A 359 -8.20 25.34 2.16
N ARG A 360 -9.44 25.77 2.41
CA ARG A 360 -10.45 26.02 1.37
C ARG A 360 -10.06 27.08 0.32
N ASN A 361 -9.03 27.90 0.60
CA ASN A 361 -8.54 28.91 -0.33
C ASN A 361 -7.32 28.41 -1.11
N GLY A 362 -6.83 27.20 -0.80
CA GLY A 362 -5.63 26.60 -1.38
C GLY A 362 -4.33 27.02 -0.69
N ALA A 363 -4.40 27.65 0.49
CA ALA A 363 -3.21 27.98 1.26
C ALA A 363 -2.78 26.78 2.13
N VAL A 364 -1.47 26.48 2.15
CA VAL A 364 -0.89 25.43 3.00
C VAL A 364 -0.79 25.95 4.44
N PRO A 365 -1.45 25.32 5.42
CA PRO A 365 -1.38 25.72 6.82
C PRO A 365 0.02 25.47 7.40
N SER A 366 0.35 26.20 8.47
CA SER A 366 1.67 26.14 9.11
C SER A 366 2.03 24.77 9.68
N PHE A 367 1.03 23.95 9.97
CA PHE A 367 1.26 22.61 10.50
C PHE A 367 1.65 21.59 9.41
N SER A 368 1.20 21.77 8.15
CA SER A 368 1.47 20.78 7.11
C SER A 368 2.96 20.57 6.92
N SER A 369 3.42 19.35 7.12
CA SER A 369 4.80 18.96 6.89
C SER A 369 5.15 18.98 5.40
N GLY A 370 6.45 19.08 5.13
CA GLY A 370 6.99 19.02 3.80
C GLY A 370 8.46 19.43 3.79
N GLN A 371 9.28 18.70 3.06
CA GLN A 371 10.73 18.92 2.99
C GLN A 371 11.33 18.36 1.70
N ARG A 372 12.57 18.72 1.44
CA ARG A 372 13.45 18.00 0.50
C ARG A 372 14.19 16.92 1.28
N ILE A 373 14.27 15.73 0.72
CA ILE A 373 14.94 14.57 1.31
C ILE A 373 16.06 14.15 0.39
N ASP A 374 17.28 14.08 0.91
CA ASP A 374 18.40 13.44 0.22
C ASP A 374 18.37 11.94 0.56
N ARG A 375 18.50 11.05 -0.43
CA ARG A 375 18.47 9.59 -0.21
C ARG A 375 19.49 9.14 0.85
N THR A 376 20.61 9.83 0.96
CA THR A 376 21.66 9.56 1.95
C THR A 376 21.27 9.88 3.40
N GLU A 377 20.12 10.51 3.62
CA GLU A 377 19.57 10.75 4.95
C GLU A 377 18.80 9.55 5.53
N TRP A 378 18.51 8.57 4.70
CA TRP A 378 17.89 7.31 5.12
C TRP A 378 18.96 6.36 5.65
N THR A 379 19.05 6.25 6.98
CA THR A 379 19.94 5.29 7.63
C THR A 379 19.40 3.88 7.43
N ALA A 380 20.27 2.94 7.06
CA ALA A 380 19.91 1.53 6.82
C ALA A 380 18.82 1.32 5.73
N ALA A 381 18.75 2.22 4.72
CA ALA A 381 17.91 1.97 3.56
C ALA A 381 18.35 0.69 2.84
N PRO A 382 17.40 -0.07 2.25
CA PRO A 382 17.73 -1.25 1.45
C PRO A 382 18.79 -0.94 0.37
N PRO A 383 19.79 -1.82 0.17
CA PRO A 383 20.88 -1.55 -0.79
C PRO A 383 20.38 -1.39 -2.22
N ASP A 384 19.30 -2.05 -2.57
CA ASP A 384 18.67 -2.06 -3.90
C ASP A 384 17.64 -0.93 -4.09
N TRP A 385 17.39 -0.12 -3.05
CA TRP A 385 16.41 0.97 -3.15
C TRP A 385 16.81 2.01 -4.20
N THR A 386 15.97 2.17 -5.21
CA THR A 386 16.24 2.97 -6.42
C THR A 386 15.67 4.39 -6.38
N ALA A 387 15.26 4.89 -5.21
CA ALA A 387 14.81 6.27 -5.07
C ALA A 387 15.84 7.27 -5.65
N PRO A 388 15.40 8.40 -6.23
CA PRO A 388 16.28 9.44 -6.74
C PRO A 388 17.30 9.89 -5.68
N PRO A 389 18.46 10.46 -6.08
CA PRO A 389 19.44 11.01 -5.12
C PRO A 389 18.83 12.04 -4.16
N SER A 390 17.78 12.74 -4.59
CA SER A 390 17.01 13.67 -3.77
C SER A 390 15.61 13.82 -4.36
N TYR A 391 14.59 13.93 -3.51
CA TYR A 391 13.19 14.14 -3.87
C TYR A 391 12.51 15.07 -2.87
N VAL A 392 11.28 15.47 -3.15
CA VAL A 392 10.51 16.40 -2.32
C VAL A 392 9.21 15.75 -1.87
N VAL A 393 8.83 15.98 -0.63
CA VAL A 393 7.51 15.69 -0.09
C VAL A 393 6.88 16.98 0.45
N PRO A 394 5.55 17.14 0.28
CA PRO A 394 4.58 16.22 -0.32
C PRO A 394 4.72 16.15 -1.85
N ASP A 395 4.19 15.08 -2.47
CA ASP A 395 3.98 15.02 -3.92
C ASP A 395 2.85 15.95 -4.34
N VAL A 396 1.75 15.91 -3.59
CA VAL A 396 0.58 16.76 -3.81
C VAL A 396 0.01 17.25 -2.49
N VAL A 397 -0.85 18.27 -2.57
CA VAL A 397 -1.65 18.71 -1.42
C VAL A 397 -3.13 18.53 -1.71
N ALA A 398 -3.90 18.27 -0.65
CA ALA A 398 -5.34 18.12 -0.71
C ALA A 398 -6.04 18.83 0.48
N PRO A 399 -7.38 18.97 0.47
CA PRO A 399 -8.10 19.61 1.55
C PRO A 399 -7.81 18.96 2.91
N GLY A 400 -7.19 19.71 3.83
CA GLY A 400 -6.78 19.23 5.15
C GLY A 400 -7.10 20.21 6.28
N VAL A 401 -7.94 21.24 6.03
CA VAL A 401 -8.35 22.21 7.05
C VAL A 401 -9.87 22.28 7.14
N ALA A 402 -10.40 22.02 8.33
CA ALA A 402 -11.84 22.00 8.59
C ALA A 402 -12.60 21.01 7.66
N VAL A 403 -12.02 19.85 7.43
CA VAL A 403 -12.65 18.77 6.66
C VAL A 403 -13.77 18.15 7.47
N THR A 404 -14.98 18.15 6.93
CA THR A 404 -16.16 17.58 7.59
C THR A 404 -16.42 16.19 7.03
N SER A 405 -16.43 15.19 7.92
CA SER A 405 -16.67 13.78 7.60
C SER A 405 -17.39 13.07 8.73
N ALA A 406 -17.59 11.75 8.62
CA ALA A 406 -18.23 10.89 9.59
C ALA A 406 -17.52 10.94 10.96
N ALA A 407 -18.27 10.70 12.02
CA ALA A 407 -17.73 10.52 13.37
C ALA A 407 -18.53 9.42 14.10
N PRO A 408 -17.90 8.67 15.02
CA PRO A 408 -18.59 7.63 15.76
C PRO A 408 -19.87 8.10 16.43
N GLY A 409 -20.88 7.22 16.47
CA GLY A 409 -22.21 7.53 17.01
C GLY A 409 -23.16 8.19 16.00
N GLY A 410 -22.86 8.08 14.69
CA GLY A 410 -23.73 8.56 13.61
C GLY A 410 -23.70 10.07 13.39
N GLY A 411 -22.71 10.75 13.94
CA GLY A 411 -22.50 12.20 13.80
C GLY A 411 -21.48 12.56 12.75
N TYR A 412 -21.25 13.88 12.60
CA TYR A 412 -20.21 14.41 11.70
C TYR A 412 -19.31 15.36 12.47
N ARG A 413 -18.04 15.37 12.08
CA ARG A 413 -17.03 16.21 12.74
C ARG A 413 -16.18 16.93 11.71
N SER A 414 -15.75 18.13 12.05
CA SER A 414 -14.78 18.87 11.25
C SER A 414 -13.41 18.76 11.90
N MET A 415 -12.42 18.26 11.15
CA MET A 415 -11.06 18.03 11.65
C MET A 415 -10.01 18.66 10.73
N PRO A 416 -8.86 19.11 11.28
CA PRO A 416 -7.69 19.51 10.52
C PRO A 416 -6.62 18.41 10.54
N GLY A 417 -5.73 18.38 9.54
CA GLY A 417 -4.56 17.52 9.46
C GLY A 417 -4.25 17.08 8.05
N THR A 418 -3.01 16.68 7.80
CA THR A 418 -2.62 15.94 6.58
C THR A 418 -3.33 14.59 6.52
N SER A 419 -3.67 14.03 7.68
CA SER A 419 -4.54 12.85 7.82
C SER A 419 -5.93 13.03 7.19
N MET A 420 -6.42 14.27 7.04
CA MET A 420 -7.69 14.56 6.38
C MET A 420 -7.48 14.85 4.89
N ALA A 421 -6.26 15.19 4.50
CA ALA A 421 -5.87 15.41 3.11
C ALA A 421 -5.63 14.08 2.36
N ALA A 422 -4.89 13.15 2.96
CA ALA A 422 -4.56 11.86 2.36
C ALA A 422 -5.81 11.09 1.85
N PRO A 423 -6.90 10.94 2.60
CA PRO A 423 -8.09 10.22 2.11
C PRO A 423 -8.77 10.87 0.90
N HIS A 424 -8.61 12.18 0.66
CA HIS A 424 -9.06 12.78 -0.59
C HIS A 424 -8.27 12.26 -1.80
N VAL A 425 -6.98 12.00 -1.62
CA VAL A 425 -6.13 11.43 -2.68
C VAL A 425 -6.41 9.94 -2.85
N SER A 426 -6.59 9.18 -1.76
CA SER A 426 -6.98 7.76 -1.83
C SER A 426 -8.31 7.57 -2.54
N GLY A 427 -9.32 8.39 -2.22
CA GLY A 427 -10.58 8.39 -2.96
C GLY A 427 -10.44 8.85 -4.42
N THR A 428 -9.50 9.77 -4.71
CA THR A 428 -9.19 10.14 -6.10
C THR A 428 -8.57 8.96 -6.84
N ALA A 429 -7.61 8.23 -6.24
CA ALA A 429 -7.06 7.01 -6.83
C ALA A 429 -8.15 5.98 -7.11
N ALA A 430 -9.11 5.81 -6.19
CA ALA A 430 -10.25 4.92 -6.40
C ALA A 430 -11.12 5.32 -7.60
N LEU A 431 -11.39 6.62 -7.79
CA LEU A 431 -12.11 7.11 -8.97
C LEU A 431 -11.33 6.81 -10.26
N LEU A 432 -10.01 6.99 -10.26
CA LEU A 432 -9.17 6.72 -11.43
C LEU A 432 -9.16 5.23 -11.77
N LEU A 433 -8.99 4.37 -10.77
CA LEU A 433 -8.99 2.92 -10.94
C LEU A 433 -10.35 2.36 -11.37
N SER A 434 -11.47 2.99 -10.95
CA SER A 434 -12.80 2.60 -11.46
C SER A 434 -12.99 2.94 -12.94
N ILE A 435 -12.29 3.96 -13.47
CA ILE A 435 -12.32 4.33 -14.89
C ILE A 435 -11.37 3.43 -15.69
N GLU A 436 -10.16 3.19 -15.17
CA GLU A 436 -9.10 2.39 -15.80
C GLU A 436 -8.62 1.28 -14.85
N PRO A 437 -9.35 0.15 -14.72
CA PRO A 437 -9.07 -0.88 -13.72
C PRO A 437 -7.72 -1.60 -13.85
N ASN A 438 -7.02 -1.41 -14.95
CA ASN A 438 -5.69 -1.97 -15.17
C ASN A 438 -4.59 -0.89 -15.11
N ALA A 439 -4.89 0.29 -14.57
CA ALA A 439 -3.87 1.31 -14.37
C ALA A 439 -2.91 0.87 -13.27
N THR A 440 -1.61 1.01 -13.54
CA THR A 440 -0.58 0.70 -12.56
C THR A 440 -0.47 1.79 -11.50
N PRO A 441 0.09 1.50 -10.31
CA PRO A 441 0.37 2.52 -9.31
C PRO A 441 1.19 3.70 -9.85
N ASP A 442 2.13 3.45 -10.78
CA ASP A 442 2.91 4.49 -11.46
C ASP A 442 2.05 5.40 -12.34
N GLU A 443 1.13 4.82 -13.10
CA GLU A 443 0.21 5.59 -13.94
C GLU A 443 -0.74 6.44 -13.12
N ILE A 444 -1.24 5.93 -11.99
CA ILE A 444 -2.07 6.68 -11.04
C ILE A 444 -1.27 7.82 -10.41
N THR A 445 -0.05 7.53 -9.91
CA THR A 445 0.85 8.55 -9.34
C THR A 445 1.14 9.66 -10.35
N THR A 446 1.49 9.29 -11.59
CA THR A 446 1.74 10.23 -12.68
C THR A 446 0.51 11.08 -12.98
N ALA A 447 -0.66 10.46 -13.12
CA ALA A 447 -1.89 11.19 -13.40
C ALA A 447 -2.22 12.20 -12.29
N VAL A 448 -2.07 11.81 -11.01
CA VAL A 448 -2.34 12.68 -9.86
C VAL A 448 -1.33 13.84 -9.78
N THR A 449 -0.04 13.57 -9.98
CA THR A 449 1.01 14.57 -9.81
C THR A 449 1.11 15.54 -10.98
N GLU A 450 1.12 15.04 -12.23
CA GLU A 450 1.29 15.90 -13.42
C GLU A 450 0.10 16.81 -13.71
N THR A 451 -1.09 16.46 -13.19
CA THR A 451 -2.31 17.26 -13.39
C THR A 451 -2.68 18.12 -12.19
N ALA A 452 -1.92 18.02 -11.10
CA ALA A 452 -2.12 18.84 -9.92
C ALA A 452 -2.01 20.34 -10.25
N ARG A 453 -2.89 21.14 -9.67
CA ARG A 453 -2.95 22.57 -10.01
C ARG A 453 -2.33 23.43 -8.95
N MET A 454 -1.43 24.31 -9.32
CA MET A 454 -0.88 25.29 -8.41
C MET A 454 -1.95 26.35 -8.04
N PRO A 455 -1.98 26.79 -6.78
CA PRO A 455 -2.90 27.86 -6.36
C PRO A 455 -2.61 29.19 -7.06
N ALA A 456 -3.58 30.10 -7.05
CA ALA A 456 -3.41 31.41 -7.64
C ALA A 456 -2.23 32.17 -7.01
N ALA A 457 -1.45 32.88 -7.84
CA ALA A 457 -0.20 33.56 -7.43
C ALA A 457 -0.31 34.49 -6.19
N GLY A 458 -1.51 35.04 -5.90
CA GLY A 458 -1.74 35.87 -4.71
C GLY A 458 -1.80 35.09 -3.38
N ILE A 459 -2.14 33.79 -3.43
CA ILE A 459 -2.17 32.91 -2.25
C ILE A 459 -0.74 32.46 -1.92
N VAL A 460 0.04 32.18 -2.95
CA VAL A 460 1.43 31.71 -2.85
C VAL A 460 2.36 32.80 -2.28
N ALA A 461 2.11 34.08 -2.58
CA ALA A 461 3.00 35.20 -2.19
C ALA A 461 3.09 35.45 -0.67
N GLY A 462 2.14 34.93 0.13
CA GLY A 462 2.16 35.02 1.59
C GLY A 462 2.76 33.80 2.30
N ASP A 463 2.98 32.70 1.57
CA ASP A 463 3.26 31.37 2.16
C ASP A 463 4.62 30.79 1.76
N THR A 464 5.42 31.52 0.99
CA THR A 464 6.60 30.96 0.30
C THR A 464 7.90 30.95 1.08
N THR A 465 7.92 31.46 2.31
CA THR A 465 9.16 31.44 3.13
C THR A 465 8.85 31.23 4.60
N THR A 466 9.48 30.23 5.20
CA THR A 466 9.72 30.22 6.65
C THR A 466 10.52 31.48 7.03
N ALA A 467 10.45 31.88 8.31
CA ALA A 467 11.18 33.06 8.80
C ALA A 467 12.71 32.98 8.55
N ASP A 468 13.25 31.78 8.31
CA ASP A 468 14.65 31.49 7.98
C ASP A 468 14.89 31.28 6.46
N GLY A 469 13.85 31.26 5.62
CA GLY A 469 13.96 31.16 4.16
C GLY A 469 14.22 29.75 3.61
N THR A 470 14.03 28.70 4.41
CA THR A 470 14.33 27.30 4.01
C THR A 470 13.20 26.64 3.24
N ALA A 471 11.93 26.87 3.61
CA ALA A 471 10.79 26.31 2.90
C ALA A 471 10.60 26.96 1.51
N THR A 472 10.47 26.14 0.50
CA THR A 472 10.23 26.56 -0.89
C THR A 472 8.78 26.29 -1.27
N LEU A 473 8.33 26.83 -2.40
CA LEU A 473 7.03 26.52 -2.98
C LEU A 473 6.86 25.02 -3.22
N GLU A 474 7.93 24.40 -3.69
CA GLU A 474 8.00 22.97 -3.98
C GLU A 474 7.81 22.12 -2.71
N THR A 475 8.51 22.41 -1.62
CA THR A 475 8.36 21.69 -0.34
C THR A 475 7.05 21.98 0.40
N ARG A 476 6.30 22.99 -0.03
CA ARG A 476 4.98 23.30 0.54
C ARG A 476 3.82 22.67 -0.23
N TYR A 477 3.91 22.62 -1.55
CA TYR A 477 2.81 22.22 -2.43
C TYR A 477 3.09 20.96 -3.25
N GLY A 478 4.36 20.52 -3.33
CA GLY A 478 4.74 19.50 -4.30
C GLY A 478 4.37 19.95 -5.72
N HIS A 479 3.67 19.10 -6.44
CA HIS A 479 3.13 19.39 -7.76
C HIS A 479 1.89 20.32 -7.71
N GLY A 480 1.23 20.44 -6.56
CA GLY A 480 0.06 21.30 -6.39
C GLY A 480 -1.13 20.63 -5.72
N ILE A 481 -2.29 21.28 -5.82
CA ILE A 481 -3.56 20.75 -5.29
C ILE A 481 -4.08 19.68 -6.24
N VAL A 482 -4.39 18.50 -5.72
CA VAL A 482 -4.95 17.39 -6.51
C VAL A 482 -6.22 17.81 -7.25
N ASP A 483 -6.35 17.36 -8.52
CA ASP A 483 -7.49 17.58 -9.38
C ASP A 483 -7.94 16.26 -10.00
N ALA A 484 -8.92 15.60 -9.38
CA ALA A 484 -9.40 14.28 -9.77
C ALA A 484 -9.90 14.26 -11.24
N LYS A 485 -10.56 15.35 -11.68
CA LYS A 485 -11.08 15.41 -13.05
C LYS A 485 -9.96 15.52 -14.08
N ALA A 486 -8.97 16.36 -13.83
CA ALA A 486 -7.83 16.51 -14.72
C ALA A 486 -7.00 15.21 -14.77
N ALA A 487 -6.81 14.53 -13.63
CA ALA A 487 -6.13 13.24 -13.54
C ALA A 487 -6.86 12.16 -14.35
N ALA A 488 -8.19 12.07 -14.22
CA ALA A 488 -9.01 11.14 -15.01
C ALA A 488 -8.90 11.40 -16.51
N ASP A 489 -8.99 12.66 -16.93
CA ASP A 489 -8.85 13.04 -18.34
C ASP A 489 -7.48 12.66 -18.90
N ALA A 490 -6.41 12.90 -18.14
CA ALA A 490 -5.04 12.59 -18.54
C ALA A 490 -4.81 11.07 -18.64
N LEU A 491 -5.28 10.30 -17.65
CA LEU A 491 -5.15 8.84 -17.62
C LEU A 491 -5.83 8.20 -18.84
N VAL A 492 -7.09 8.56 -19.10
CA VAL A 492 -7.85 8.08 -20.28
C VAL A 492 -7.19 8.50 -21.59
N ALA A 493 -6.62 9.70 -21.68
CA ALA A 493 -5.91 10.15 -22.88
C ALA A 493 -4.61 9.36 -23.12
N ALA A 494 -3.86 9.05 -22.06
CA ALA A 494 -2.65 8.23 -22.13
C ALA A 494 -2.96 6.82 -22.63
N ARG A 495 -4.00 6.17 -22.10
CA ARG A 495 -4.45 4.83 -22.53
C ARG A 495 -4.87 4.79 -24.00
N ARG A 496 -5.67 5.75 -24.45
CA ARG A 496 -6.06 5.84 -25.88
C ARG A 496 -4.86 5.99 -26.80
N SER A 497 -3.86 6.77 -26.40
CA SER A 497 -2.63 6.96 -27.18
C SER A 497 -1.81 5.68 -27.30
N SER A 498 -1.77 4.86 -26.23
CA SER A 498 -1.10 3.56 -26.22
C SER A 498 -1.81 2.55 -27.12
N ASP A 499 -3.14 2.49 -27.08
CA ASP A 499 -3.94 1.61 -27.92
C ASP A 499 -3.80 1.96 -29.41
N ASP A 500 -3.81 3.23 -29.77
CA ASP A 500 -3.61 3.70 -31.15
C ASP A 500 -2.21 3.36 -31.65
N ALA A 501 -1.18 3.43 -30.80
CA ALA A 501 0.20 3.06 -31.16
C ALA A 501 0.34 1.56 -31.42
N VAL A 502 -0.32 0.72 -30.63
CA VAL A 502 -0.35 -0.74 -30.83
C VAL A 502 -1.11 -1.09 -32.12
N ALA A 503 -2.26 -0.45 -32.36
CA ALA A 503 -3.06 -0.66 -33.57
C ALA A 503 -2.32 -0.18 -34.84
N GLY A 504 -1.59 0.94 -34.77
CA GLY A 504 -0.76 1.47 -35.87
C GLY A 504 0.38 0.54 -36.28
N ASN A 505 1.06 -0.08 -35.30
CA ASN A 505 2.11 -1.06 -35.57
C ASN A 505 1.58 -2.38 -36.17
N ALA A 506 0.33 -2.74 -35.87
CA ALA A 506 -0.29 -3.94 -36.44
C ALA A 506 -0.74 -3.75 -37.90
N SER A 507 -0.95 -2.51 -38.38
CA SER A 507 -1.44 -2.22 -39.71
C SER A 507 -0.32 -2.04 -40.78
N ASP A 508 0.94 -1.90 -40.37
CA ASP A 508 2.07 -1.66 -41.30
C ASP A 508 2.78 -2.94 -41.79
N SER A 509 2.23 -4.11 -41.46
CA SER A 509 2.65 -5.39 -42.02
C SER A 509 1.81 -5.76 -43.23
N ASP A 510 1.90 -4.97 -44.35
CA ASP A 510 1.36 -5.35 -45.65
C ASP A 510 2.27 -6.39 -46.34
N PRO A 511 1.77 -7.61 -46.66
CA PRO A 511 2.55 -8.64 -47.32
C PRO A 511 2.44 -8.56 -48.82
N ARG A 512 2.83 -7.43 -49.43
CA ARG A 512 2.97 -7.32 -50.89
C ARG A 512 4.19 -6.52 -51.28
N GLU A 513 5.34 -7.19 -51.36
CA GLU A 513 6.30 -7.00 -52.48
C GLU A 513 7.33 -8.13 -52.53
N GLY A 514 7.21 -8.92 -53.55
CA GLY A 514 8.13 -9.40 -54.58
C GLY A 514 9.41 -10.11 -54.12
N ALA A 515 9.36 -11.42 -54.20
CA ALA A 515 10.38 -12.35 -54.65
C ALA A 515 11.81 -11.84 -54.94
N ARG A 516 12.78 -12.41 -54.16
CA ARG A 516 13.99 -13.09 -54.63
C ARG A 516 14.79 -13.69 -53.46
N SER A 517 14.90 -15.03 -53.47
CA SER A 517 15.76 -15.85 -52.60
C SER A 517 17.24 -15.78 -53.06
N PRO A 518 18.22 -16.45 -52.41
CA PRO A 518 18.17 -17.21 -51.15
C PRO A 518 19.40 -16.99 -50.22
N SER A 519 19.31 -17.33 -48.95
CA SER A 519 20.21 -18.27 -48.25
C SER A 519 20.08 -18.18 -46.71
N SER A 520 19.55 -19.26 -46.23
CA SER A 520 19.84 -20.00 -44.98
C SER A 520 19.47 -19.43 -43.59
N PRO A 521 19.05 -20.27 -42.67
CA PRO A 521 18.05 -19.97 -41.66
C PRO A 521 18.64 -19.84 -40.27
N VAL A 522 18.02 -19.06 -39.43
CA VAL A 522 18.11 -19.23 -37.98
C VAL A 522 16.69 -19.17 -37.40
N PHE A 523 16.41 -20.18 -36.62
CA PHE A 523 15.20 -20.43 -35.86
C PHE A 523 14.88 -19.31 -34.90
N VAL A 524 13.71 -18.67 -35.01
CA VAL A 524 12.91 -18.16 -33.88
C VAL A 524 11.46 -18.10 -34.39
N ALA A 525 10.63 -19.04 -34.05
CA ALA A 525 9.17 -18.96 -34.08
C ALA A 525 8.60 -20.13 -33.28
N GLY A 526 8.06 -19.90 -32.13
CA GLY A 526 7.40 -20.96 -31.38
C GLY A 526 6.92 -20.62 -29.96
N VAL A 527 6.58 -19.37 -29.63
CA VAL A 527 6.07 -19.07 -28.28
C VAL A 527 4.75 -18.26 -28.27
N LEU A 528 4.23 -17.80 -29.39
CA LEU A 528 3.08 -16.86 -29.40
C LEU A 528 1.69 -17.46 -29.66
N VAL A 529 1.49 -18.78 -29.58
CA VAL A 529 0.16 -19.41 -29.82
C VAL A 529 -0.43 -20.08 -28.56
N ALA A 530 0.33 -20.25 -27.49
CA ALA A 530 -0.15 -20.95 -26.28
C ALA A 530 -0.88 -20.03 -25.27
N VAL A 531 -0.65 -18.74 -25.27
CA VAL A 531 -1.20 -17.80 -24.27
C VAL A 531 -2.66 -17.41 -24.56
N SER A 532 -3.08 -17.40 -25.82
CA SER A 532 -4.44 -16.94 -26.19
C SER A 532 -5.57 -17.96 -25.95
N LEU A 533 -5.26 -19.22 -25.62
CA LEU A 533 -6.30 -20.25 -25.36
C LEU A 533 -6.57 -20.47 -23.87
N THR A 534 -5.69 -20.05 -22.98
CA THR A 534 -5.85 -20.21 -21.53
C THR A 534 -6.72 -19.09 -20.93
N LEU A 535 -6.62 -17.87 -21.44
CA LEU A 535 -7.43 -16.72 -21.00
C LEU A 535 -8.93 -16.84 -21.38
N ALA A 536 -9.27 -17.57 -22.44
CA ALA A 536 -10.65 -17.80 -22.83
C ALA A 536 -11.40 -18.82 -21.95
N VAL A 537 -10.69 -19.64 -21.19
CA VAL A 537 -11.27 -20.65 -20.29
C VAL A 537 -11.52 -20.08 -18.90
N LEU A 538 -10.67 -19.19 -18.41
CA LEU A 538 -10.82 -18.52 -17.10
C LEU A 538 -11.94 -17.48 -17.10
N ALA A 539 -12.12 -16.72 -18.19
CA ALA A 539 -13.23 -15.79 -18.33
C ALA A 539 -14.63 -16.46 -18.34
N ARG A 540 -14.71 -17.75 -18.69
CA ARG A 540 -15.99 -18.52 -18.63
C ARG A 540 -16.29 -19.11 -17.26
N TYR A 541 -15.29 -19.19 -16.38
CA TYR A 541 -15.48 -19.75 -15.03
C TYR A 541 -15.99 -18.71 -14.03
N ARG A 542 -15.74 -17.41 -14.27
CA ARG A 542 -16.22 -16.29 -13.43
C ARG A 542 -17.70 -15.89 -13.69
N ILE A 543 -18.30 -16.27 -14.81
CA ILE A 543 -19.69 -15.93 -15.15
C ILE A 543 -20.72 -16.97 -14.65
N GLY A 544 -20.29 -18.07 -14.05
CA GLY A 544 -21.14 -19.19 -13.62
C GLY A 544 -21.48 -19.25 -12.12
N ARG A 545 -21.12 -18.23 -11.33
CA ARG A 545 -21.51 -18.12 -9.91
C ARG A 545 -22.07 -16.72 -9.62
N ARG A 546 -23.28 -16.53 -10.01
CA ARG A 546 -24.25 -15.62 -9.40
C ARG A 546 -25.58 -16.35 -9.29
#